data_60757c034ec7c6df1fd073700de155ba
#
_entry.id   60757c034ec7c6df1fd073700de155ba
#
_cell.length_a   1.000
_cell.length_b   1.000
_cell.length_c   1.000
_cell.angle_alpha   90.00
_cell.angle_beta   90.00
_cell.angle_gamma   90.00
#
_symmetry.space_group_name_H-M   'P 1'
#
loop_
_entity.id
_entity.type
_entity.pdbx_description
1 polymer ?
#
loop_
_entity_poly.entity_id
_entity_poly.type
_entity_poly.pdbx_seq_one_letter_code
_entity_poly.pdbx_strand_id
1 'polypeptide(L)'
;MSFHTPRGLTNCLVGMVIKLARMDFAMSAKGQEYHDKLTEFMVEHVFPAEAAYDAYRAEKGPTDFTVPPVVEDLKKLAKAQGLWNLFLPSESGLSNLEYAPLAEISGWSTEIAPEAINCAAPDTGNMETLHLFATEEQRTQWLQPLLAGEIRSAFSMTEPAVASSDARNIQTSIVRDGSDFVINGTKWWTSGANDPRCAILIVMGRTNPDAASHQQQSMILVPVDTPGVNIKRSTSVFGWQDQHGHAEIVYDNVRVPASNLLGEEGMGFAIAQARLGPGRIHHCMRAIGVAERALALMVERVNSRIAFGKPLAEQGMVQNAVALSRNEIDQARLLCEKAAWTIDQQGNKAAHVLVSQIKSVAPQVACDVIDRAIQVHGAAGICDDV
;
A
#
# COMPACT_ATOMS: atom_id res chain seq x y z
N MET A 1 -13.07 -22.16 -54.53
CA MET A 1 -11.83 -21.95 -53.71
C MET A 1 -12.15 -22.39 -52.31
N SER A 2 -11.60 -23.52 -51.88
CA SER A 2 -11.86 -24.13 -50.57
C SER A 2 -10.84 -23.55 -49.60
N PHE A 3 -11.30 -22.81 -48.57
CA PHE A 3 -10.43 -22.30 -47.49
C PHE A 3 -10.09 -23.44 -46.51
N HIS A 4 -8.86 -23.89 -46.56
CA HIS A 4 -8.31 -24.78 -45.53
C HIS A 4 -8.09 -24.00 -44.23
N THR A 5 -8.87 -24.27 -43.22
CA THR A 5 -8.63 -23.79 -41.84
C THR A 5 -7.44 -24.57 -41.24
N PRO A 6 -6.40 -23.89 -40.72
CA PRO A 6 -5.27 -24.59 -40.12
C PRO A 6 -5.72 -25.30 -38.82
N ARG A 7 -5.54 -26.62 -38.73
CA ARG A 7 -5.87 -27.46 -37.56
C ARG A 7 -5.20 -27.02 -36.22
N GLY A 8 -4.22 -26.13 -36.27
CA GLY A 8 -3.54 -25.62 -35.08
C GLY A 8 -4.31 -24.57 -34.26
N LEU A 9 -5.18 -23.79 -34.92
CA LEU A 9 -5.96 -22.73 -34.27
C LEU A 9 -7.14 -23.26 -33.43
N THR A 10 -7.72 -24.39 -33.85
CA THR A 10 -8.87 -25.02 -33.18
C THR A 10 -8.48 -25.59 -31.82
N ASN A 11 -7.28 -26.19 -31.68
CA ASN A 11 -6.81 -26.73 -30.42
C ASN A 11 -6.38 -25.64 -29.41
N CYS A 12 -5.92 -24.49 -29.90
CA CYS A 12 -5.58 -23.34 -29.07
C CYS A 12 -6.85 -22.67 -28.48
N LEU A 13 -7.91 -22.54 -29.31
CA LEU A 13 -9.19 -21.98 -28.89
C LEU A 13 -9.93 -22.89 -27.90
N VAL A 14 -9.95 -24.21 -28.12
CA VAL A 14 -10.57 -25.18 -27.23
C VAL A 14 -9.83 -25.24 -25.89
N GLY A 15 -8.50 -25.19 -25.89
CA GLY A 15 -7.69 -25.11 -24.65
C GLY A 15 -7.86 -23.81 -23.87
N MET A 16 -8.16 -22.70 -24.56
CA MET A 16 -8.44 -21.40 -23.93
C MET A 16 -9.86 -21.28 -23.39
N VAL A 17 -10.85 -21.85 -24.08
CA VAL A 17 -12.27 -21.81 -23.64
C VAL A 17 -12.51 -22.69 -22.43
N ILE A 18 -11.77 -23.80 -22.26
CA ILE A 18 -11.92 -24.71 -21.10
C ILE A 18 -11.32 -24.10 -19.80
N LYS A 19 -10.48 -23.05 -19.88
CA LYS A 19 -9.86 -22.39 -18.72
C LYS A 19 -10.53 -21.08 -18.29
N LEU A 20 -11.60 -20.65 -18.89
CA LEU A 20 -12.40 -19.56 -18.37
C LEU A 20 -13.28 -20.09 -17.23
N ALA A 21 -12.68 -20.30 -16.07
CA ALA A 21 -13.46 -20.43 -14.83
C ALA A 21 -14.37 -19.19 -14.76
N ARG A 22 -15.65 -19.42 -14.49
CA ARG A 22 -16.63 -18.34 -14.35
C ARG A 22 -16.16 -17.48 -13.16
N MET A 23 -15.67 -16.29 -13.45
CA MET A 23 -15.28 -15.33 -12.41
C MET A 23 -16.56 -14.73 -11.85
N ASP A 24 -16.69 -14.77 -10.56
CA ASP A 24 -17.76 -14.11 -9.81
C ASP A 24 -17.11 -13.11 -8.86
N PHE A 25 -17.47 -11.84 -8.98
CA PHE A 25 -16.99 -10.73 -8.17
C PHE A 25 -18.02 -10.29 -7.14
N ALA A 26 -19.12 -11.03 -6.96
CA ALA A 26 -20.13 -10.72 -5.97
C ALA A 26 -19.53 -10.81 -4.56
N MET A 27 -19.80 -9.81 -3.75
CA MET A 27 -19.46 -9.82 -2.34
C MET A 27 -20.32 -10.86 -1.59
N SER A 28 -19.74 -11.50 -0.59
CA SER A 28 -20.54 -12.24 0.39
C SER A 28 -21.39 -11.28 1.24
N ALA A 29 -22.36 -11.81 1.96
CA ALA A 29 -23.15 -11.00 2.91
C ALA A 29 -22.26 -10.28 3.94
N LYS A 30 -21.17 -10.94 4.37
CA LYS A 30 -20.18 -10.34 5.27
C LYS A 30 -19.38 -9.22 4.59
N GLY A 31 -18.91 -9.45 3.37
CA GLY A 31 -18.21 -8.42 2.59
C GLY A 31 -19.08 -7.18 2.39
N GLN A 32 -20.36 -7.37 2.06
CA GLN A 32 -21.32 -6.29 1.90
C GLN A 32 -21.59 -5.54 3.22
N GLU A 33 -21.72 -6.25 4.34
CA GLU A 33 -21.86 -5.62 5.66
C GLU A 33 -20.67 -4.71 5.99
N TYR A 34 -19.43 -5.17 5.76
CA TYR A 34 -18.25 -4.32 5.99
C TYR A 34 -18.16 -3.15 5.02
N HIS A 35 -18.55 -3.35 3.77
CA HIS A 35 -18.60 -2.29 2.77
C HIS A 35 -19.55 -1.16 3.22
N ASP A 36 -20.75 -1.51 3.64
CA ASP A 36 -21.76 -0.54 4.07
C ASP A 36 -21.31 0.19 5.34
N LYS A 37 -20.82 -0.54 6.35
CA LYS A 37 -20.27 0.03 7.59
C LYS A 37 -19.09 0.96 7.34
N LEU A 38 -18.16 0.57 6.47
CA LEU A 38 -17.01 1.42 6.17
C LEU A 38 -17.43 2.66 5.39
N THR A 39 -18.38 2.54 4.47
CA THR A 39 -18.93 3.69 3.75
C THR A 39 -19.60 4.69 4.71
N GLU A 40 -20.41 4.21 5.65
CA GLU A 40 -21.02 5.03 6.69
C GLU A 40 -19.95 5.70 7.58
N PHE A 41 -18.93 4.93 8.02
CA PHE A 41 -17.82 5.44 8.81
C PHE A 41 -17.04 6.55 8.09
N MET A 42 -16.82 6.42 6.78
CA MET A 42 -16.17 7.46 5.97
C MET A 42 -16.98 8.75 5.97
N VAL A 43 -18.30 8.65 5.72
CA VAL A 43 -19.19 9.80 5.61
C VAL A 43 -19.39 10.50 6.96
N GLU A 44 -19.59 9.73 8.01
CA GLU A 44 -19.95 10.29 9.32
C GLU A 44 -18.74 10.74 10.14
N HIS A 45 -17.57 10.14 9.93
CA HIS A 45 -16.43 10.36 10.82
C HIS A 45 -15.16 10.78 10.08
N VAL A 46 -14.78 10.12 8.96
CA VAL A 46 -13.50 10.38 8.32
C VAL A 46 -13.50 11.72 7.54
N PHE A 47 -14.46 11.93 6.65
CA PHE A 47 -14.52 13.19 5.88
C PHE A 47 -14.66 14.43 6.77
N PRO A 48 -15.51 14.43 7.83
CA PRO A 48 -15.54 15.56 8.76
C PRO A 48 -14.25 15.81 9.52
N ALA A 49 -13.38 14.80 9.68
CA ALA A 49 -12.11 14.90 10.38
C ALA A 49 -10.99 15.51 9.53
N GLU A 50 -11.12 15.56 8.21
CA GLU A 50 -10.06 16.04 7.31
C GLU A 50 -9.62 17.47 7.65
N ALA A 51 -10.55 18.38 7.87
CA ALA A 51 -10.21 19.76 8.22
C ALA A 51 -9.42 19.88 9.54
N ALA A 52 -9.70 19.04 10.54
CA ALA A 52 -8.97 19.01 11.80
C ALA A 52 -7.57 18.38 11.63
N TYR A 53 -7.47 17.37 10.78
CA TYR A 53 -6.18 16.75 10.40
C TYR A 53 -5.28 17.78 9.72
N ASP A 54 -5.78 18.47 8.69
CA ASP A 54 -5.00 19.44 7.91
C ASP A 54 -4.57 20.63 8.76
N ALA A 55 -5.46 21.16 9.62
CA ALA A 55 -5.14 22.24 10.54
C ALA A 55 -4.00 21.86 11.50
N TYR A 56 -4.03 20.63 12.04
CA TYR A 56 -2.95 20.13 12.90
C TYR A 56 -1.62 20.01 12.14
N ARG A 57 -1.64 19.43 10.92
CA ARG A 57 -0.45 19.30 10.09
C ARG A 57 0.13 20.66 9.69
N ALA A 58 -0.71 21.64 9.36
CA ALA A 58 -0.31 23.00 9.05
C ALA A 58 0.34 23.71 10.25
N GLU A 59 -0.22 23.52 11.46
CA GLU A 59 0.32 24.09 12.71
C GLU A 59 1.69 23.50 13.06
N LYS A 60 1.82 22.16 12.97
CA LYS A 60 3.05 21.44 13.34
C LYS A 60 4.16 21.56 12.29
N GLY A 61 3.79 21.70 11.04
CA GLY A 61 4.71 21.83 9.91
C GLY A 61 5.25 20.48 9.41
N PRO A 62 5.96 20.49 8.27
CA PRO A 62 6.30 19.28 7.52
C PRO A 62 7.35 18.38 8.17
N THR A 63 8.05 18.86 9.20
CA THR A 63 9.09 18.09 9.92
C THR A 63 8.60 17.48 11.23
N ASP A 64 7.36 17.73 11.60
CA ASP A 64 6.71 17.06 12.72
C ASP A 64 5.98 15.80 12.21
N PHE A 65 6.30 14.66 12.79
CA PHE A 65 5.75 13.35 12.41
C PHE A 65 4.80 12.80 13.47
N THR A 66 4.32 13.63 14.38
CA THR A 66 3.29 13.25 15.35
C THR A 66 1.95 13.08 14.66
N VAL A 67 1.21 12.03 15.03
CA VAL A 67 -0.10 11.78 14.47
C VAL A 67 -1.10 12.83 14.99
N PRO A 68 -1.95 13.40 14.13
CA PRO A 68 -3.05 14.25 14.58
C PRO A 68 -3.97 13.50 15.55
N PRO A 69 -4.34 14.10 16.70
CA PRO A 69 -5.16 13.42 17.72
C PRO A 69 -6.48 12.86 17.19
N VAL A 70 -7.07 13.51 16.19
CA VAL A 70 -8.30 13.06 15.53
C VAL A 70 -8.18 11.65 14.96
N VAL A 71 -7.01 11.23 14.47
CA VAL A 71 -6.77 9.88 13.95
C VAL A 71 -6.87 8.85 15.08
N GLU A 72 -6.32 9.13 16.26
CA GLU A 72 -6.41 8.23 17.41
C GLU A 72 -7.85 8.10 17.93
N ASP A 73 -8.65 9.14 17.83
CA ASP A 73 -10.07 9.07 18.17
C ASP A 73 -10.86 8.24 17.13
N LEU A 74 -10.56 8.40 15.84
CA LEU A 74 -11.13 7.57 14.78
C LEU A 74 -10.76 6.09 14.94
N LYS A 75 -9.53 5.78 15.36
CA LYS A 75 -9.10 4.40 15.64
C LYS A 75 -9.94 3.74 16.73
N LYS A 76 -10.27 4.49 17.81
CA LYS A 76 -11.16 3.99 18.88
C LYS A 76 -12.56 3.70 18.36
N LEU A 77 -13.10 4.60 17.53
CA LEU A 77 -14.42 4.42 16.91
C LEU A 77 -14.44 3.24 15.94
N ALA A 78 -13.44 3.13 15.07
CA ALA A 78 -13.31 2.03 14.12
C ALA A 78 -13.24 0.67 14.84
N LYS A 79 -12.44 0.56 15.91
CA LYS A 79 -12.40 -0.64 16.77
C LYS A 79 -13.75 -0.99 17.36
N ALA A 80 -14.46 0.01 17.91
CA ALA A 80 -15.78 -0.21 18.52
C ALA A 80 -16.83 -0.69 17.51
N GLN A 81 -16.69 -0.33 16.24
CA GLN A 81 -17.57 -0.75 15.13
C GLN A 81 -17.11 -2.05 14.45
N GLY A 82 -15.97 -2.64 14.87
CA GLY A 82 -15.39 -3.82 14.26
C GLY A 82 -14.70 -3.56 12.91
N LEU A 83 -14.43 -2.32 12.56
CA LEU A 83 -13.69 -1.89 11.37
C LEU A 83 -12.19 -1.86 11.65
N TRP A 84 -11.59 -3.03 11.90
CA TRP A 84 -10.21 -3.13 12.36
C TRP A 84 -9.47 -4.30 11.72
N ASN A 85 -8.24 -4.07 11.25
CA ASN A 85 -7.40 -5.08 10.60
C ASN A 85 -8.06 -5.80 9.41
N LEU A 86 -8.93 -5.12 8.67
CA LEU A 86 -9.76 -5.73 7.62
C LEU A 86 -8.93 -6.36 6.49
N PHE A 87 -7.69 -5.92 6.30
CA PHE A 87 -6.76 -6.40 5.26
C PHE A 87 -6.25 -7.82 5.51
N LEU A 88 -6.26 -8.29 6.75
CA LEU A 88 -5.64 -9.56 7.14
C LEU A 88 -6.72 -10.65 7.27
N PRO A 89 -6.73 -11.68 6.39
CA PRO A 89 -7.78 -12.71 6.38
C PRO A 89 -7.92 -13.48 7.71
N SER A 90 -6.83 -13.70 8.46
CA SER A 90 -6.88 -14.35 9.78
C SER A 90 -7.61 -13.53 10.84
N GLU A 91 -7.64 -12.21 10.71
CA GLU A 91 -8.30 -11.30 11.65
C GLU A 91 -9.74 -11.01 11.20
N SER A 92 -9.91 -10.63 9.95
CA SER A 92 -11.21 -10.20 9.41
C SER A 92 -12.07 -11.35 8.91
N GLY A 93 -11.44 -12.44 8.45
CA GLY A 93 -12.10 -13.53 7.72
C GLY A 93 -12.59 -13.11 6.33
N LEU A 94 -12.09 -11.98 5.78
CA LEU A 94 -12.35 -11.54 4.41
C LEU A 94 -11.30 -12.13 3.47
N SER A 95 -11.72 -12.47 2.26
CA SER A 95 -10.81 -12.79 1.17
C SER A 95 -10.14 -11.53 0.60
N ASN A 96 -9.12 -11.68 -0.25
CA ASN A 96 -8.52 -10.54 -0.95
C ASN A 96 -9.52 -9.82 -1.85
N LEU A 97 -10.41 -10.57 -2.50
CA LEU A 97 -11.48 -10.01 -3.34
C LEU A 97 -12.48 -9.19 -2.52
N GLU A 98 -12.85 -9.65 -1.34
CA GLU A 98 -13.79 -8.93 -0.46
C GLU A 98 -13.16 -7.69 0.19
N TYR A 99 -11.85 -7.73 0.48
CA TYR A 99 -11.16 -6.54 1.01
C TYR A 99 -10.83 -5.51 -0.07
N ALA A 100 -10.71 -5.88 -1.34
CA ALA A 100 -10.35 -4.97 -2.43
C ALA A 100 -11.24 -3.71 -2.50
N PRO A 101 -12.58 -3.79 -2.52
CA PRO A 101 -13.46 -2.61 -2.51
C PRO A 101 -13.36 -1.80 -1.20
N LEU A 102 -13.07 -2.43 -0.06
CA LEU A 102 -12.85 -1.72 1.21
C LEU A 102 -11.57 -0.89 1.16
N ALA A 103 -10.51 -1.42 0.53
CA ALA A 103 -9.29 -0.68 0.29
C ALA A 103 -9.53 0.51 -0.64
N GLU A 104 -10.39 0.38 -1.66
CA GLU A 104 -10.80 1.48 -2.54
C GLU A 104 -11.51 2.59 -1.76
N ILE A 105 -12.50 2.24 -0.92
CA ILE A 105 -13.22 3.21 -0.07
C ILE A 105 -12.23 3.98 0.81
N SER A 106 -11.28 3.30 1.45
CA SER A 106 -10.26 3.95 2.27
C SER A 106 -9.34 4.88 1.47
N GLY A 107 -9.22 4.66 0.17
CA GLY A 107 -8.47 5.51 -0.76
C GLY A 107 -9.07 6.89 -1.00
N TRP A 108 -10.34 7.13 -0.63
CA TRP A 108 -10.95 8.46 -0.70
C TRP A 108 -10.36 9.45 0.32
N SER A 109 -9.74 8.95 1.40
CA SER A 109 -9.04 9.76 2.40
C SER A 109 -7.75 9.04 2.83
N THR A 110 -6.73 9.09 1.98
CA THR A 110 -5.51 8.29 2.09
C THR A 110 -4.67 8.57 3.33
N GLU A 111 -4.72 9.79 3.84
CA GLU A 111 -3.97 10.22 5.02
C GLU A 111 -4.60 9.74 6.33
N ILE A 112 -5.91 9.52 6.36
CA ILE A 112 -6.67 9.25 7.58
C ILE A 112 -7.25 7.83 7.58
N ALA A 113 -8.05 7.49 6.56
CA ALA A 113 -8.89 6.30 6.61
C ALA A 113 -8.11 4.98 6.75
N PRO A 114 -7.01 4.73 6.01
CA PRO A 114 -6.26 3.49 6.17
C PRO A 114 -5.69 3.32 7.58
N GLU A 115 -5.24 4.40 8.22
CA GLU A 115 -4.71 4.33 9.57
C GLU A 115 -5.83 4.19 10.61
N ALA A 116 -6.93 4.91 10.44
CA ALA A 116 -8.08 4.84 11.34
C ALA A 116 -8.63 3.40 11.52
N ILE A 117 -8.53 2.57 10.47
CA ILE A 117 -8.97 1.15 10.49
C ILE A 117 -7.80 0.16 10.64
N ASN A 118 -6.60 0.63 11.01
CA ASN A 118 -5.35 -0.15 11.10
C ASN A 118 -5.01 -0.94 9.82
N CYS A 119 -5.27 -0.34 8.67
CA CYS A 119 -4.98 -0.90 7.36
C CYS A 119 -3.95 -0.08 6.58
N ALA A 120 -3.20 0.83 7.24
CA ALA A 120 -2.20 1.67 6.61
C ALA A 120 -0.91 0.91 6.28
N ALA A 121 -0.27 1.29 5.18
CA ALA A 121 1.11 0.90 4.92
C ALA A 121 2.08 1.79 5.73
N PRO A 122 3.25 1.29 6.10
CA PRO A 122 3.83 -0.02 5.77
C PRO A 122 3.38 -1.17 6.69
N ASP A 123 2.61 -0.90 7.74
CA ASP A 123 2.29 -1.87 8.79
C ASP A 123 1.51 -3.08 8.25
N THR A 124 0.57 -2.89 7.33
CA THR A 124 -0.15 -4.03 6.74
C THR A 124 0.78 -5.09 6.19
N GLY A 125 1.75 -4.69 5.35
CA GLY A 125 2.72 -5.63 4.80
C GLY A 125 3.69 -6.18 5.85
N ASN A 126 4.00 -5.42 6.90
CA ASN A 126 4.85 -5.86 8.00
C ASN A 126 4.12 -6.85 8.90
N MET A 127 2.84 -6.60 9.21
CA MET A 127 1.97 -7.55 9.94
C MET A 127 1.79 -8.86 9.18
N GLU A 128 1.53 -8.82 7.87
CA GLU A 128 1.49 -10.03 7.03
C GLU A 128 2.82 -10.80 7.08
N THR A 129 3.94 -10.09 7.01
CA THR A 129 5.28 -10.69 7.07
C THR A 129 5.53 -11.36 8.41
N LEU A 130 5.20 -10.70 9.51
CA LEU A 130 5.33 -11.26 10.85
C LEU A 130 4.37 -12.43 11.07
N HIS A 131 3.14 -12.33 10.56
CA HIS A 131 2.17 -13.43 10.62
C HIS A 131 2.68 -14.71 9.95
N LEU A 132 3.38 -14.57 8.82
CA LEU A 132 3.85 -15.71 8.02
C LEU A 132 5.17 -16.31 8.52
N PHE A 133 6.10 -15.47 9.01
CA PHE A 133 7.49 -15.87 9.17
C PHE A 133 8.04 -15.70 10.60
N ALA A 134 7.33 -15.00 11.48
CA ALA A 134 7.81 -14.76 12.84
C ALA A 134 7.63 -15.98 13.76
N THR A 135 8.54 -16.13 14.72
CA THR A 135 8.36 -17.07 15.83
C THR A 135 7.26 -16.60 16.79
N GLU A 136 6.79 -17.47 17.69
CA GLU A 136 5.77 -17.07 18.68
C GLU A 136 6.23 -15.94 19.59
N GLU A 137 7.51 -15.94 19.97
CA GLU A 137 8.09 -14.86 20.76
C GLU A 137 8.08 -13.53 19.97
N GLN A 138 8.49 -13.55 18.70
CA GLN A 138 8.46 -12.39 17.81
C GLN A 138 7.03 -11.91 17.53
N ARG A 139 6.07 -12.82 17.38
CA ARG A 139 4.64 -12.48 17.23
C ARG A 139 4.10 -11.80 18.48
N THR A 140 4.41 -12.34 19.65
CA THR A 140 3.98 -11.76 20.92
C THR A 140 4.59 -10.37 21.12
N GLN A 141 5.87 -10.22 20.80
CA GLN A 141 6.59 -8.97 21.01
C GLN A 141 6.21 -7.87 20.01
N TRP A 142 5.97 -8.21 18.74
CA TRP A 142 5.83 -7.23 17.67
C TRP A 142 4.50 -7.29 16.92
N LEU A 143 4.01 -8.48 16.54
CA LEU A 143 2.79 -8.59 15.77
C LEU A 143 1.56 -8.22 16.61
N GLN A 144 1.47 -8.68 17.83
CA GLN A 144 0.31 -8.39 18.68
C GLN A 144 0.13 -6.89 18.95
N PRO A 145 1.17 -6.11 19.33
CA PRO A 145 1.04 -4.67 19.50
C PRO A 145 0.74 -3.93 18.19
N LEU A 146 1.23 -4.42 17.02
CA LEU A 146 0.87 -3.87 15.71
C LEU A 146 -0.60 -4.11 15.39
N LEU A 147 -1.10 -5.33 15.58
CA LEU A 147 -2.52 -5.67 15.41
C LEU A 147 -3.42 -4.89 16.38
N ALA A 148 -2.92 -4.63 17.59
CA ALA A 148 -3.60 -3.76 18.55
C ALA A 148 -3.55 -2.28 18.16
N GLY A 149 -2.68 -1.87 17.22
CA GLY A 149 -2.46 -0.48 16.82
C GLY A 149 -1.79 0.37 17.90
N GLU A 150 -1.04 -0.28 18.79
CA GLU A 150 -0.28 0.36 19.89
C GLU A 150 1.06 0.89 19.42
N ILE A 151 1.68 0.22 18.45
CA ILE A 151 2.93 0.61 17.83
C ILE A 151 2.79 0.69 16.31
N ARG A 152 3.78 1.33 15.68
CA ARG A 152 3.97 1.33 14.23
C ARG A 152 5.28 0.62 13.87
N SER A 153 5.46 0.34 12.61
CA SER A 153 6.64 -0.35 12.08
C SER A 153 7.12 0.27 10.78
N ALA A 154 8.35 -0.05 10.38
CA ALA A 154 8.87 0.36 9.09
C ALA A 154 9.60 -0.79 8.38
N PHE A 155 9.64 -0.73 7.04
CA PHE A 155 10.34 -1.70 6.21
C PHE A 155 11.55 -1.06 5.55
N SER A 156 12.74 -1.48 5.98
CA SER A 156 14.02 -0.85 5.65
C SER A 156 14.77 -1.70 4.62
N MET A 157 14.50 -1.47 3.33
CA MET A 157 15.03 -2.29 2.24
C MET A 157 15.92 -1.49 1.29
N THR A 158 15.44 -0.38 0.73
CA THR A 158 16.11 0.35 -0.34
C THR A 158 17.31 1.15 0.16
N GLU A 159 18.31 1.35 -0.70
CA GLU A 159 19.57 2.01 -0.39
C GLU A 159 19.85 3.16 -1.37
N PRO A 160 20.40 4.30 -0.92
CA PRO A 160 20.67 5.43 -1.81
C PRO A 160 21.82 5.17 -2.80
N ALA A 161 22.76 4.30 -2.44
CA ALA A 161 23.99 4.08 -3.23
C ALA A 161 23.82 3.08 -4.37
N VAL A 162 22.71 2.31 -4.42
CA VAL A 162 22.51 1.22 -5.40
C VAL A 162 21.10 1.24 -5.98
N ALA A 163 20.95 0.63 -7.17
CA ALA A 163 19.64 0.41 -7.80
C ALA A 163 18.88 -0.69 -7.04
N SER A 164 18.18 -0.32 -5.98
CA SER A 164 17.52 -1.25 -5.04
C SER A 164 16.26 -1.93 -5.60
N SER A 165 15.79 -1.54 -6.79
CA SER A 165 14.76 -2.29 -7.54
C SER A 165 15.23 -3.71 -7.88
N ASP A 166 16.55 -3.90 -8.01
CA ASP A 166 17.18 -5.21 -8.00
C ASP A 166 17.72 -5.49 -6.59
N ALA A 167 17.01 -6.30 -5.83
CA ALA A 167 17.36 -6.63 -4.45
C ALA A 167 18.75 -7.29 -4.30
N ARG A 168 19.31 -7.82 -5.38
CA ARG A 168 20.69 -8.39 -5.40
C ARG A 168 21.76 -7.33 -5.20
N ASN A 169 21.44 -6.06 -5.48
CA ASN A 169 22.36 -4.94 -5.32
C ASN A 169 22.48 -4.42 -3.87
N ILE A 170 21.64 -4.90 -2.95
CA ILE A 170 21.67 -4.49 -1.54
C ILE A 170 23.07 -4.72 -0.96
N GLN A 171 23.64 -3.69 -0.34
CA GLN A 171 24.99 -3.69 0.22
C GLN A 171 25.02 -3.65 1.74
N THR A 172 23.93 -3.24 2.41
CA THR A 172 23.84 -3.29 3.88
C THR A 172 24.25 -4.68 4.36
N SER A 173 25.30 -4.75 5.19
CA SER A 173 25.84 -5.99 5.71
C SER A 173 25.13 -6.40 7.01
N ILE A 174 24.89 -7.69 7.16
CA ILE A 174 24.41 -8.34 8.36
C ILE A 174 25.37 -9.46 8.67
N VAL A 175 26.25 -9.29 9.65
CA VAL A 175 27.31 -10.23 9.97
C VAL A 175 27.04 -10.88 11.31
N ARG A 176 27.08 -12.21 11.37
CA ARG A 176 26.92 -12.95 12.61
C ARG A 176 28.19 -12.77 13.46
N ASP A 177 28.02 -12.39 14.72
CA ASP A 177 29.08 -12.24 15.71
C ASP A 177 28.64 -12.89 17.05
N GLY A 178 29.00 -14.15 17.20
CA GLY A 178 28.57 -14.97 18.33
C GLY A 178 27.07 -15.23 18.33
N SER A 179 26.42 -14.79 19.39
CA SER A 179 24.95 -14.88 19.58
C SER A 179 24.17 -13.73 18.94
N ASP A 180 24.87 -12.80 18.27
CA ASP A 180 24.28 -11.58 17.75
C ASP A 180 24.48 -11.47 16.23
N PHE A 181 23.74 -10.53 15.62
CA PHE A 181 24.05 -9.94 14.32
C PHE A 181 24.50 -8.50 14.49
N VAL A 182 25.48 -8.10 13.67
CA VAL A 182 25.95 -6.71 13.53
C VAL A 182 25.58 -6.19 12.16
N ILE A 183 24.87 -5.06 12.12
CA ILE A 183 24.31 -4.47 10.91
C ILE A 183 25.05 -3.17 10.61
N ASN A 184 25.52 -3.01 9.36
CA ASN A 184 26.13 -1.78 8.86
C ASN A 184 25.61 -1.45 7.47
N GLY A 185 25.20 -0.19 7.25
CA GLY A 185 24.73 0.29 5.96
C GLY A 185 23.84 1.51 6.05
N THR A 186 23.35 1.96 4.90
CA THR A 186 22.43 3.09 4.82
C THR A 186 21.19 2.72 4.02
N LYS A 187 20.04 2.98 4.59
CA LYS A 187 18.73 2.78 3.98
C LYS A 187 18.03 4.12 3.78
N TRP A 188 17.16 4.22 2.80
CA TRP A 188 16.32 5.39 2.58
C TRP A 188 14.91 5.00 2.13
N TRP A 189 14.02 5.96 2.03
CA TRP A 189 12.61 5.73 1.75
C TRP A 189 12.01 4.69 2.71
N THR A 190 12.48 4.70 3.96
CA THR A 190 11.95 3.84 5.01
C THR A 190 10.71 4.50 5.60
N SER A 191 9.58 4.28 4.94
CA SER A 191 8.30 4.89 5.32
C SER A 191 7.89 4.47 6.72
N GLY A 192 7.42 5.43 7.51
CA GLY A 192 6.95 5.22 8.87
C GLY A 192 8.03 5.27 9.95
N ALA A 193 9.32 5.26 9.59
CA ALA A 193 10.38 5.27 10.62
C ALA A 193 10.57 6.63 11.32
N ASN A 194 10.02 7.72 10.77
CA ASN A 194 10.00 9.03 11.43
C ASN A 194 8.86 9.16 12.46
N ASP A 195 7.82 8.32 12.36
CA ASP A 195 6.70 8.35 13.29
C ASP A 195 7.18 8.01 14.70
N PRO A 196 6.88 8.85 15.71
CA PRO A 196 7.29 8.57 17.11
C PRO A 196 6.77 7.25 17.67
N ARG A 197 5.72 6.67 17.08
CA ARG A 197 5.15 5.38 17.46
C ARG A 197 5.86 4.20 16.80
N CYS A 198 6.79 4.43 15.88
CA CYS A 198 7.56 3.37 15.24
C CYS A 198 8.46 2.68 16.27
N ALA A 199 8.21 1.39 16.52
CA ALA A 199 8.96 0.63 17.51
C ALA A 199 9.91 -0.40 16.85
N ILE A 200 9.63 -0.82 15.61
CA ILE A 200 10.36 -1.91 14.97
C ILE A 200 10.63 -1.63 13.49
N LEU A 201 11.85 -1.91 13.05
CA LEU A 201 12.32 -1.87 11.68
C LEU A 201 12.53 -3.31 11.18
N ILE A 202 11.92 -3.68 10.04
CA ILE A 202 12.26 -4.92 9.34
C ILE A 202 13.36 -4.58 8.34
N VAL A 203 14.60 -4.96 8.65
CA VAL A 203 15.78 -4.57 7.89
C VAL A 203 16.22 -5.70 6.98
N MET A 204 16.30 -5.44 5.67
CA MET A 204 16.86 -6.37 4.69
C MET A 204 18.32 -6.04 4.43
N GLY A 205 19.20 -7.01 4.59
CA GLY A 205 20.64 -6.88 4.33
C GLY A 205 21.26 -8.18 3.88
N ARG A 206 22.53 -8.12 3.50
CA ARG A 206 23.31 -9.25 2.99
C ARG A 206 23.98 -9.99 4.14
N THR A 207 23.64 -11.28 4.31
CA THR A 207 24.24 -12.16 5.33
C THR A 207 25.30 -13.08 4.74
N ASN A 208 25.10 -13.57 3.50
CA ASN A 208 26.04 -14.48 2.85
C ASN A 208 26.28 -14.07 1.39
N PRO A 209 27.34 -13.29 1.08
CA PRO A 209 27.63 -12.85 -0.27
C PRO A 209 28.00 -13.98 -1.24
N ASP A 210 28.44 -15.14 -0.73
CA ASP A 210 28.88 -16.29 -1.53
C ASP A 210 27.74 -17.26 -1.87
N ALA A 211 26.55 -17.06 -1.28
CA ALA A 211 25.38 -17.86 -1.57
C ALA A 211 24.79 -17.57 -2.96
N ALA A 212 23.89 -18.43 -3.44
CA ALA A 212 23.11 -18.17 -4.65
C ALA A 212 22.41 -16.80 -4.58
N SER A 213 22.28 -16.09 -5.70
CA SER A 213 21.92 -14.66 -5.74
C SER A 213 20.63 -14.27 -4.97
N HIS A 214 19.64 -15.17 -4.89
CA HIS A 214 18.40 -14.95 -4.13
C HIS A 214 18.42 -15.48 -2.68
N GLN A 215 19.58 -15.99 -2.24
CA GLN A 215 19.82 -16.51 -0.89
C GLN A 215 20.89 -15.70 -0.14
N GLN A 216 21.33 -14.58 -0.69
CA GLN A 216 22.35 -13.72 -0.08
C GLN A 216 21.80 -12.83 1.02
N GLN A 217 20.50 -12.54 1.00
CA GLN A 217 19.87 -11.58 1.90
C GLN A 217 19.02 -12.27 2.97
N SER A 218 19.01 -11.65 4.16
CA SER A 218 18.14 -12.02 5.26
C SER A 218 17.35 -10.80 5.75
N MET A 219 16.34 -11.03 6.57
CA MET A 219 15.59 -9.99 7.26
C MET A 219 15.80 -10.08 8.76
N ILE A 220 16.11 -8.95 9.38
CA ILE A 220 16.34 -8.85 10.82
C ILE A 220 15.35 -7.84 11.42
N LEU A 221 14.76 -8.18 12.55
CA LEU A 221 13.92 -7.30 13.35
C LEU A 221 14.82 -6.42 14.22
N VAL A 222 14.80 -5.11 14.00
CA VAL A 222 15.63 -4.14 14.70
C VAL A 222 14.74 -3.16 15.44
N PRO A 223 14.72 -3.15 16.79
CA PRO A 223 14.07 -2.09 17.55
C PRO A 223 14.65 -0.72 17.14
N VAL A 224 13.79 0.29 16.98
CA VAL A 224 14.20 1.60 16.45
C VAL A 224 15.17 2.33 17.37
N ASP A 225 15.10 2.06 18.67
CA ASP A 225 15.94 2.62 19.73
C ASP A 225 17.27 1.87 19.94
N THR A 226 17.57 0.85 19.11
CA THR A 226 18.82 0.10 19.20
C THR A 226 20.01 1.03 18.97
N PRO A 227 21.05 1.02 19.84
CA PRO A 227 22.26 1.82 19.65
C PRO A 227 22.86 1.61 18.26
N GLY A 228 23.19 2.72 17.57
CA GLY A 228 23.70 2.70 16.21
C GLY A 228 22.65 2.87 15.12
N VAL A 229 21.34 2.80 15.43
CA VAL A 229 20.27 3.21 14.51
C VAL A 229 20.19 4.73 14.53
N ASN A 230 20.50 5.35 13.38
CA ASN A 230 20.53 6.81 13.25
C ASN A 230 19.58 7.26 12.13
N ILE A 231 18.42 7.76 12.50
CA ILE A 231 17.50 8.43 11.56
C ILE A 231 18.10 9.79 11.23
N LYS A 232 18.47 10.01 9.97
CA LYS A 232 19.19 11.23 9.53
C LYS A 232 18.27 12.35 9.11
N ARG A 233 17.24 12.01 8.36
CA ARG A 233 16.26 12.94 7.81
C ARG A 233 15.05 12.19 7.28
N SER A 234 13.98 12.91 6.97
CA SER A 234 12.93 12.44 6.08
C SER A 234 13.19 12.94 4.65
N THR A 235 12.92 12.11 3.67
CA THR A 235 12.93 12.50 2.25
C THR A 235 11.56 13.06 1.87
N SER A 236 11.53 14.17 1.12
CA SER A 236 10.30 14.77 0.63
C SER A 236 10.06 14.49 -0.85
N VAL A 237 8.81 14.53 -1.27
CA VAL A 237 8.40 14.46 -2.68
C VAL A 237 8.01 15.86 -3.13
N PHE A 238 8.83 16.52 -3.94
CA PHE A 238 8.63 17.91 -4.37
C PHE A 238 8.39 18.92 -3.22
N GLY A 239 8.99 18.64 -2.06
CA GLY A 239 8.81 19.47 -0.86
C GLY A 239 7.67 19.03 0.06
N TRP A 240 6.76 18.19 -0.40
CA TRP A 240 5.69 17.63 0.41
C TRP A 240 6.18 16.42 1.23
N GLN A 241 5.67 16.29 2.46
CA GLN A 241 5.91 15.14 3.35
C GLN A 241 4.59 14.71 3.98
N ASP A 242 4.33 13.41 3.94
CA ASP A 242 3.23 12.82 4.69
C ASP A 242 3.52 12.80 6.21
N GLN A 243 2.51 12.44 7.00
CA GLN A 243 2.60 12.49 8.46
C GLN A 243 3.68 11.54 8.98
N HIS A 244 3.81 10.33 8.44
CA HIS A 244 4.73 9.30 8.97
C HIS A 244 6.14 9.38 8.37
N GLY A 245 6.34 10.20 7.34
CA GLY A 245 7.65 10.47 6.71
C GLY A 245 8.29 9.26 6.03
N HIS A 246 9.39 9.54 5.31
CA HIS A 246 10.20 8.55 4.60
C HIS A 246 11.66 8.69 5.02
N ALA A 247 12.09 7.93 6.01
CA ALA A 247 13.39 8.11 6.64
C ALA A 247 14.57 7.66 5.79
N GLU A 248 15.67 8.42 5.88
CA GLU A 248 17.02 7.95 5.61
C GLU A 248 17.64 7.53 6.94
N ILE A 249 18.10 6.26 7.03
CA ILE A 249 18.60 5.63 8.25
C ILE A 249 20.01 5.10 8.00
N VAL A 250 20.94 5.47 8.88
CA VAL A 250 22.29 4.88 8.93
C VAL A 250 22.34 3.88 10.08
N TYR A 251 22.71 2.65 9.75
CA TYR A 251 23.02 1.58 10.69
C TYR A 251 24.55 1.56 10.88
N ASP A 252 25.00 1.91 12.09
CA ASP A 252 26.42 1.96 12.45
C ASP A 252 26.69 0.98 13.59
N ASN A 253 27.23 -0.19 13.24
CA ASN A 253 27.49 -1.27 14.19
C ASN A 253 26.28 -1.65 15.06
N VAL A 254 25.09 -1.62 14.45
CA VAL A 254 23.84 -1.97 15.14
C VAL A 254 23.86 -3.44 15.50
N ARG A 255 23.82 -3.72 16.80
CA ARG A 255 23.90 -5.07 17.35
C ARG A 255 22.55 -5.53 17.87
N VAL A 256 22.08 -6.67 17.38
CA VAL A 256 20.84 -7.32 17.83
C VAL A 256 21.04 -8.81 18.04
N PRO A 257 20.29 -9.44 18.96
CA PRO A 257 20.36 -10.89 19.18
C PRO A 257 20.04 -11.67 17.90
N ALA A 258 20.67 -12.84 17.72
CA ALA A 258 20.40 -13.72 16.56
C ALA A 258 18.95 -14.19 16.51
N SER A 259 18.23 -14.20 17.64
CA SER A 259 16.79 -14.46 17.72
C SER A 259 15.91 -13.43 17.00
N ASN A 260 16.49 -12.28 16.61
CA ASN A 260 15.79 -11.25 15.81
C ASN A 260 15.78 -11.58 14.31
N LEU A 261 16.39 -12.69 13.88
CA LEU A 261 16.28 -13.18 12.50
C LEU A 261 14.82 -13.52 12.20
N LEU A 262 14.27 -12.95 11.14
CA LEU A 262 12.92 -13.24 10.68
C LEU A 262 12.95 -14.37 9.65
N GLY A 263 12.30 -15.48 9.95
CA GLY A 263 12.40 -16.72 9.17
C GLY A 263 13.79 -17.36 9.29
N GLU A 264 14.40 -17.76 8.17
CA GLU A 264 15.71 -18.38 8.12
C GLU A 264 16.73 -17.48 7.41
N GLU A 265 18.02 -17.69 7.69
CA GLU A 265 19.10 -16.99 7.01
C GLU A 265 19.07 -17.30 5.50
N GLY A 266 19.21 -16.27 4.67
CA GLY A 266 19.10 -16.38 3.22
C GLY A 266 17.68 -16.28 2.66
N MET A 267 16.63 -16.17 3.49
CA MET A 267 15.25 -16.06 3.05
C MET A 267 14.78 -14.62 2.75
N GLY A 268 15.63 -13.62 2.90
CA GLY A 268 15.22 -12.20 2.79
C GLY A 268 14.49 -11.87 1.48
N PHE A 269 14.96 -12.41 0.35
CA PHE A 269 14.29 -12.20 -0.93
C PHE A 269 12.90 -12.88 -0.99
N ALA A 270 12.78 -14.11 -0.51
CA ALA A 270 11.52 -14.85 -0.49
C ALA A 270 10.47 -14.17 0.42
N ILE A 271 10.90 -13.69 1.58
CA ILE A 271 10.05 -12.93 2.52
C ILE A 271 9.59 -11.63 1.88
N ALA A 272 10.49 -10.89 1.20
CA ALA A 272 10.12 -9.67 0.48
C ALA A 272 9.05 -9.93 -0.61
N GLN A 273 9.16 -11.03 -1.36
CA GLN A 273 8.18 -11.38 -2.38
C GLN A 273 6.81 -11.77 -1.78
N ALA A 274 6.80 -12.51 -0.67
CA ALA A 274 5.57 -12.86 0.04
C ALA A 274 4.83 -11.61 0.54
N ARG A 275 5.57 -10.68 1.17
CA ARG A 275 5.05 -9.38 1.66
C ARG A 275 4.40 -8.54 0.55
N LEU A 276 5.01 -8.53 -0.63
CA LEU A 276 4.61 -7.63 -1.73
C LEU A 276 3.42 -8.15 -2.54
N GLY A 277 2.99 -9.39 -2.39
CA GLY A 277 1.89 -9.99 -3.16
C GLY A 277 0.55 -9.29 -2.93
N PRO A 278 -0.15 -9.57 -1.82
CA PRO A 278 -1.46 -8.97 -1.50
C PRO A 278 -1.39 -7.45 -1.34
N GLY A 279 -0.32 -6.92 -0.73
CA GLY A 279 -0.13 -5.48 -0.55
C GLY A 279 -0.19 -4.66 -1.84
N ARG A 280 0.18 -5.24 -2.99
CA ARG A 280 0.05 -4.56 -4.28
C ARG A 280 -1.40 -4.34 -4.69
N ILE A 281 -2.30 -5.29 -4.38
CA ILE A 281 -3.73 -5.14 -4.63
C ILE A 281 -4.28 -4.00 -3.78
N HIS A 282 -3.98 -3.99 -2.49
CA HIS A 282 -4.45 -2.96 -1.56
C HIS A 282 -4.03 -1.55 -2.01
N HIS A 283 -2.76 -1.38 -2.42
CA HIS A 283 -2.27 -0.09 -2.94
C HIS A 283 -2.94 0.31 -4.26
N CYS A 284 -3.15 -0.64 -5.18
CA CYS A 284 -3.82 -0.36 -6.45
C CYS A 284 -5.28 0.06 -6.23
N MET A 285 -6.01 -0.62 -5.33
CA MET A 285 -7.38 -0.26 -5.01
C MET A 285 -7.47 1.10 -4.32
N ARG A 286 -6.55 1.43 -3.39
CA ARG A 286 -6.48 2.80 -2.82
C ARG A 286 -6.20 3.85 -3.89
N ALA A 287 -5.31 3.59 -4.84
CA ALA A 287 -5.07 4.51 -5.96
C ALA A 287 -6.33 4.71 -6.82
N ILE A 288 -7.14 3.67 -7.01
CA ILE A 288 -8.45 3.76 -7.67
C ILE A 288 -9.39 4.62 -6.84
N GLY A 289 -9.42 4.48 -5.51
CA GLY A 289 -10.19 5.33 -4.61
C GLY A 289 -9.82 6.81 -4.70
N VAL A 290 -8.51 7.12 -4.81
CA VAL A 290 -8.03 8.49 -5.08
C VAL A 290 -8.56 8.99 -6.43
N ALA A 291 -8.52 8.16 -7.47
CA ALA A 291 -9.06 8.51 -8.79
C ALA A 291 -10.59 8.76 -8.75
N GLU A 292 -11.34 7.97 -7.99
CA GLU A 292 -12.78 8.17 -7.78
C GLU A 292 -13.06 9.52 -7.11
N ARG A 293 -12.32 9.87 -6.05
CA ARG A 293 -12.45 11.17 -5.39
C ARG A 293 -12.13 12.31 -6.36
N ALA A 294 -11.04 12.20 -7.12
CA ALA A 294 -10.66 13.20 -8.12
C ALA A 294 -11.73 13.37 -9.20
N LEU A 295 -12.34 12.26 -9.66
CA LEU A 295 -13.44 12.29 -10.61
C LEU A 295 -14.70 12.95 -10.00
N ALA A 296 -15.02 12.66 -8.75
CA ALA A 296 -16.16 13.28 -8.06
C ALA A 296 -15.98 14.81 -7.96
N LEU A 297 -14.80 15.27 -7.53
CA LEU A 297 -14.47 16.70 -7.48
C LEU A 297 -14.49 17.35 -8.87
N MET A 298 -13.97 16.65 -9.88
CA MET A 298 -14.04 17.09 -11.28
C MET A 298 -15.48 17.28 -11.73
N VAL A 299 -16.38 16.32 -11.45
CA VAL A 299 -17.80 16.37 -11.82
C VAL A 299 -18.51 17.52 -11.12
N GLU A 300 -18.25 17.75 -9.84
CA GLU A 300 -18.78 18.90 -9.11
C GLU A 300 -18.33 20.23 -9.75
N ARG A 301 -17.02 20.34 -10.01
CA ARG A 301 -16.43 21.53 -10.63
C ARG A 301 -17.01 21.86 -11.99
N VAL A 302 -17.14 20.87 -12.88
CA VAL A 302 -17.62 21.14 -14.25
C VAL A 302 -19.09 21.55 -14.31
N ASN A 303 -19.90 21.11 -13.34
CA ASN A 303 -21.30 21.50 -13.25
C ASN A 303 -21.49 22.91 -12.63
N SER A 304 -20.61 23.31 -11.71
CA SER A 304 -20.71 24.60 -11.02
C SER A 304 -19.99 25.73 -11.74
N ARG A 305 -18.90 25.47 -12.49
CA ARG A 305 -18.07 26.51 -13.10
C ARG A 305 -18.59 26.91 -14.47
N ILE A 306 -18.86 28.21 -14.64
CA ILE A 306 -19.29 28.82 -15.91
C ILE A 306 -18.06 29.44 -16.61
N ALA A 307 -17.85 29.09 -17.88
CA ALA A 307 -16.86 29.70 -18.77
C ALA A 307 -17.44 29.85 -20.18
N PHE A 308 -17.16 30.96 -20.83
CA PHE A 308 -17.67 31.27 -22.16
C PHE A 308 -19.22 31.19 -22.24
N GLY A 309 -19.89 31.66 -21.16
CA GLY A 309 -21.34 31.78 -21.09
C GLY A 309 -22.13 30.49 -20.79
N LYS A 310 -21.44 29.37 -20.50
CA LYS A 310 -22.09 28.07 -20.19
C LYS A 310 -21.25 27.25 -19.18
N PRO A 311 -21.87 26.26 -18.50
CA PRO A 311 -21.12 25.35 -17.64
C PRO A 311 -19.99 24.63 -18.36
N LEU A 312 -18.88 24.33 -17.67
CA LEU A 312 -17.79 23.53 -18.24
C LEU A 312 -18.26 22.17 -18.69
N ALA A 313 -19.26 21.57 -18.04
CA ALA A 313 -19.89 20.32 -18.43
C ALA A 313 -20.45 20.31 -19.87
N GLU A 314 -20.73 21.47 -20.46
CA GLU A 314 -21.18 21.57 -21.85
C GLU A 314 -20.03 21.71 -22.87
N GLN A 315 -18.78 21.68 -22.43
CA GLN A 315 -17.60 21.69 -23.31
C GLN A 315 -17.22 20.27 -23.72
N GLY A 316 -17.13 19.99 -25.02
CA GLY A 316 -16.87 18.63 -25.53
C GLY A 316 -15.58 18.00 -25.03
N MET A 317 -14.49 18.77 -24.84
CA MET A 317 -13.23 18.26 -24.26
C MET A 317 -13.40 17.86 -22.81
N VAL A 318 -14.20 18.59 -22.04
CA VAL A 318 -14.48 18.29 -20.62
C VAL A 318 -15.33 17.02 -20.50
N GLN A 319 -16.37 16.90 -21.34
CA GLN A 319 -17.17 15.67 -21.42
C GLN A 319 -16.33 14.44 -21.74
N ASN A 320 -15.40 14.58 -22.68
CA ASN A 320 -14.45 13.52 -23.02
C ASN A 320 -13.54 13.17 -21.83
N ALA A 321 -13.02 14.15 -21.10
CA ALA A 321 -12.18 13.93 -19.91
C ALA A 321 -12.94 13.14 -18.83
N VAL A 322 -14.18 13.50 -18.53
CA VAL A 322 -15.05 12.77 -17.57
C VAL A 322 -15.32 11.34 -18.04
N ALA A 323 -15.68 11.15 -19.30
CA ALA A 323 -15.98 9.83 -19.87
C ALA A 323 -14.74 8.90 -19.89
N LEU A 324 -13.58 9.41 -20.28
CA LEU A 324 -12.32 8.64 -20.24
C LEU A 324 -11.96 8.25 -18.81
N SER A 325 -12.04 9.19 -17.86
CA SER A 325 -11.74 8.92 -16.46
C SER A 325 -12.63 7.81 -15.90
N ARG A 326 -13.94 7.85 -16.16
CA ARG A 326 -14.84 6.77 -15.73
C ARG A 326 -14.46 5.42 -16.32
N ASN A 327 -14.24 5.37 -17.63
CA ASN A 327 -13.90 4.13 -18.32
C ASN A 327 -12.57 3.53 -17.80
N GLU A 328 -11.55 4.34 -17.62
CA GLU A 328 -10.23 3.91 -17.16
C GLU A 328 -10.26 3.41 -15.72
N ILE A 329 -10.99 4.08 -14.83
CA ILE A 329 -11.21 3.64 -13.45
C ILE A 329 -11.89 2.25 -13.43
N ASP A 330 -12.96 2.06 -14.18
CA ASP A 330 -13.70 0.79 -14.21
C ASP A 330 -12.82 -0.35 -14.77
N GLN A 331 -12.03 -0.10 -15.81
CA GLN A 331 -11.08 -1.07 -16.35
C GLN A 331 -9.99 -1.44 -15.33
N ALA A 332 -9.42 -0.46 -14.62
CA ALA A 332 -8.41 -0.69 -13.60
C ALA A 332 -8.97 -1.49 -12.42
N ARG A 333 -10.18 -1.15 -11.95
CA ARG A 333 -10.89 -1.86 -10.88
C ARG A 333 -11.12 -3.33 -11.24
N LEU A 334 -11.71 -3.61 -12.40
CA LEU A 334 -11.97 -4.97 -12.86
C LEU A 334 -10.67 -5.79 -12.98
N LEU A 335 -9.56 -5.17 -13.40
CA LEU A 335 -8.26 -5.85 -13.45
C LEU A 335 -7.73 -6.17 -12.05
N CYS A 336 -7.91 -5.27 -11.08
CA CYS A 336 -7.52 -5.49 -9.68
C CYS A 336 -8.37 -6.59 -9.02
N GLU A 337 -9.69 -6.57 -9.23
CA GLU A 337 -10.61 -7.62 -8.75
C GLU A 337 -10.25 -8.98 -9.33
N LYS A 338 -9.91 -9.05 -10.62
CA LYS A 338 -9.43 -10.27 -11.25
C LYS A 338 -8.14 -10.77 -10.61
N ALA A 339 -7.21 -9.88 -10.26
CA ALA A 339 -5.97 -10.25 -9.58
C ALA A 339 -6.27 -10.79 -8.17
N ALA A 340 -7.13 -10.12 -7.41
CA ALA A 340 -7.57 -10.53 -6.08
C ALA A 340 -8.26 -11.91 -6.11
N TRP A 341 -9.24 -12.07 -7.00
CA TRP A 341 -9.92 -13.35 -7.22
C TRP A 341 -8.94 -14.48 -7.57
N THR A 342 -7.96 -14.19 -8.42
CA THR A 342 -6.97 -15.20 -8.81
C THR A 342 -6.07 -15.60 -7.63
N ILE A 343 -5.70 -14.66 -6.75
CA ILE A 343 -4.97 -14.99 -5.52
C ILE A 343 -5.80 -15.92 -4.64
N ASP A 344 -7.07 -15.59 -4.42
CA ASP A 344 -7.96 -16.37 -3.55
C ASP A 344 -8.22 -17.77 -4.08
N GLN A 345 -8.36 -17.93 -5.40
CA GLN A 345 -8.68 -19.23 -6.01
C GLN A 345 -7.46 -20.10 -6.35
N GLN A 346 -6.32 -19.48 -6.67
CA GLN A 346 -5.17 -20.19 -7.27
C GLN A 346 -3.83 -19.86 -6.59
N GLY A 347 -3.82 -18.93 -5.64
CA GLY A 347 -2.65 -18.49 -4.89
C GLY A 347 -1.78 -17.46 -5.60
N ASN A 348 -0.85 -16.87 -4.85
CA ASN A 348 0.01 -15.78 -5.29
C ASN A 348 0.83 -16.09 -6.54
N LYS A 349 1.29 -17.34 -6.68
CA LYS A 349 2.12 -17.76 -7.83
C LYS A 349 1.33 -17.69 -9.14
N ALA A 350 0.08 -18.07 -9.15
CA ALA A 350 -0.78 -18.00 -10.34
C ALA A 350 -1.12 -16.55 -10.72
N ALA A 351 -1.25 -15.68 -9.74
CA ALA A 351 -1.61 -14.27 -9.92
C ALA A 351 -0.44 -13.35 -10.29
N HIS A 352 0.82 -13.81 -10.30
CA HIS A 352 2.00 -12.93 -10.38
C HIS A 352 2.01 -12.00 -11.61
N VAL A 353 1.52 -12.46 -12.78
CA VAL A 353 1.39 -11.62 -13.98
C VAL A 353 0.34 -10.54 -13.79
N LEU A 354 -0.83 -10.91 -13.26
CA LEU A 354 -1.92 -9.96 -12.97
C LEU A 354 -1.48 -8.91 -11.95
N VAL A 355 -0.79 -9.32 -10.90
CA VAL A 355 -0.23 -8.41 -9.87
C VAL A 355 0.78 -7.43 -10.50
N SER A 356 1.56 -7.84 -11.49
CA SER A 356 2.45 -6.95 -12.24
C SER A 356 1.66 -5.99 -13.14
N GLN A 357 0.61 -6.46 -13.79
CA GLN A 357 -0.25 -5.65 -14.64
C GLN A 357 -0.98 -4.55 -13.86
N ILE A 358 -1.59 -4.87 -12.70
CA ILE A 358 -2.30 -3.87 -11.90
C ILE A 358 -1.36 -2.78 -11.39
N LYS A 359 -0.11 -3.11 -11.04
CA LYS A 359 0.90 -2.13 -10.62
C LYS A 359 1.35 -1.19 -11.73
N SER A 360 1.18 -1.59 -12.97
CA SER A 360 1.41 -0.72 -14.14
C SER A 360 0.19 0.13 -14.47
N VAL A 361 -1.01 -0.43 -14.39
CA VAL A 361 -2.26 0.19 -14.84
C VAL A 361 -2.85 1.15 -13.79
N ALA A 362 -3.11 0.67 -12.57
CA ALA A 362 -3.87 1.45 -11.60
C ALA A 362 -3.20 2.77 -11.17
N PRO A 363 -1.88 2.84 -10.91
CA PRO A 363 -1.23 4.12 -10.60
C PRO A 363 -1.25 5.09 -11.78
N GLN A 364 -1.11 4.59 -13.04
CA GLN A 364 -1.17 5.44 -14.22
C GLN A 364 -2.56 6.04 -14.38
N VAL A 365 -3.61 5.23 -14.24
CA VAL A 365 -5.01 5.70 -14.28
C VAL A 365 -5.26 6.76 -13.22
N ALA A 366 -4.79 6.54 -11.99
CA ALA A 366 -4.94 7.54 -10.93
C ALA A 366 -4.27 8.87 -11.30
N CYS A 367 -3.04 8.83 -11.80
CA CYS A 367 -2.33 10.04 -12.25
C CYS A 367 -3.08 10.74 -13.39
N ASP A 368 -3.56 10.02 -14.39
CA ASP A 368 -4.26 10.57 -15.55
C ASP A 368 -5.59 11.24 -15.16
N VAL A 369 -6.34 10.61 -14.22
CA VAL A 369 -7.60 11.16 -13.71
C VAL A 369 -7.35 12.41 -12.88
N ILE A 370 -6.34 12.39 -12.00
CA ILE A 370 -5.95 13.56 -11.19
C ILE A 370 -5.51 14.71 -12.10
N ASP A 371 -4.68 14.45 -13.11
CA ASP A 371 -4.25 15.49 -14.06
C ASP A 371 -5.45 16.16 -14.76
N ARG A 372 -6.42 15.35 -15.22
CA ARG A 372 -7.64 15.88 -15.83
C ARG A 372 -8.47 16.70 -14.83
N ALA A 373 -8.56 16.26 -13.57
CA ALA A 373 -9.23 17.02 -12.52
C ALA A 373 -8.53 18.36 -12.25
N ILE A 374 -7.21 18.38 -12.14
CA ILE A 374 -6.39 19.60 -12.02
C ILE A 374 -6.67 20.55 -13.17
N GLN A 375 -6.70 20.06 -14.42
CA GLN A 375 -6.97 20.89 -15.60
C GLN A 375 -8.34 21.57 -15.54
N VAL A 376 -9.40 20.87 -15.11
CA VAL A 376 -10.74 21.49 -15.02
C VAL A 376 -10.88 22.45 -13.84
N HIS A 377 -10.08 22.29 -12.79
CA HIS A 377 -10.04 23.25 -11.68
C HIS A 377 -9.24 24.51 -12.03
N GLY A 378 -8.32 24.43 -13.02
CA GLY A 378 -7.42 25.50 -13.37
C GLY A 378 -6.43 25.80 -12.24
N ALA A 379 -6.16 27.07 -11.93
CA ALA A 379 -5.22 27.43 -10.87
C ALA A 379 -5.60 26.86 -9.49
N ALA A 380 -6.90 26.70 -9.19
CA ALA A 380 -7.35 26.10 -7.94
C ALA A 380 -6.91 24.63 -7.79
N GLY A 381 -6.71 23.89 -8.89
CA GLY A 381 -6.27 22.50 -8.84
C GLY A 381 -4.79 22.28 -8.50
N ILE A 382 -4.01 23.35 -8.33
CA ILE A 382 -2.60 23.29 -7.94
C ILE A 382 -2.28 24.14 -6.70
N CYS A 383 -3.28 24.48 -5.92
CA CYS A 383 -3.15 25.16 -4.64
C CYS A 383 -3.99 24.47 -3.57
N ASP A 384 -3.86 24.91 -2.33
CA ASP A 384 -4.47 24.29 -1.15
C ASP A 384 -5.98 24.58 -1.00
N ASP A 385 -6.62 25.15 -2.04
CA ASP A 385 -8.06 25.49 -2.03
C ASP A 385 -8.97 24.31 -2.45
N VAL A 386 -8.39 23.22 -3.00
CA VAL A 386 -9.12 22.03 -3.52
C VAL A 386 -8.45 20.73 -3.08
#